data_de7dbc0d98a165d4180fa0ed4fa7ce66
#
_entry.id   de7dbc0d98a165d4180fa0ed4fa7ce66
#
_cell.length_a   1.000
_cell.length_b   1.000
_cell.length_c   1.000
_cell.angle_alpha   90.00
_cell.angle_beta   90.00
_cell.angle_gamma   90.00
#
_symmetry.space_group_name_H-M   'P 1'
#
loop_
_entity.id
_entity.type
_entity.pdbx_description
1 polymer ?
#
loop_
_entity_poly.entity_id
_entity_poly.type
_entity_poly.pdbx_seq_one_letter_code
_entity_poly.pdbx_strand_id
1 'polypeptide(L)'
;MIQNKFNELVYADADICDLIMKGHKADDLSGMVVDSAVQLDTIAELLDPAPRWIADQHRSETSEEFHAAQQSTWHMPEQYRTMDIAEHILGLCTTDAELQRCGEELLLYQDRNLFNVLRYMVYLVAVMDEHKIIWGVGRGSSVASYVLYKLRVHQINSMFYELNVNEFLR
;
A
#
# COMPACT_ATOMS: atom_id res chain seq x y z
N MET A 1 3.85 -18.22 -19.26
CA MET A 1 3.87 -17.42 -18.03
C MET A 1 4.05 -15.95 -18.40
N ILE A 2 3.14 -15.10 -18.00
CA ILE A 2 3.10 -13.66 -18.31
C ILE A 2 2.99 -12.93 -16.98
N GLN A 3 3.56 -11.72 -16.88
CA GLN A 3 3.38 -10.86 -15.73
C GLN A 3 2.29 -9.84 -16.06
N ASN A 4 1.24 -9.78 -15.23
CA ASN A 4 0.17 -8.81 -15.40
C ASN A 4 0.56 -7.41 -14.86
N LYS A 5 -0.30 -6.40 -15.07
CA LYS A 5 -0.06 -5.03 -14.63
C LYS A 5 0.07 -4.86 -13.10
N PHE A 6 -0.28 -5.87 -12.32
CA PHE A 6 -0.15 -5.89 -10.86
C PHE A 6 1.09 -6.65 -10.39
N ASN A 7 2.02 -6.99 -11.31
CA ASN A 7 3.20 -7.80 -11.05
C ASN A 7 2.91 -9.25 -10.61
N GLU A 8 1.70 -9.76 -10.80
CA GLU A 8 1.35 -11.14 -10.54
C GLU A 8 1.76 -11.99 -11.73
N LEU A 9 2.28 -13.19 -11.48
CA LEU A 9 2.58 -14.18 -12.52
C LEU A 9 1.30 -14.88 -12.90
N VAL A 10 0.92 -14.79 -14.18
CA VAL A 10 -0.25 -15.45 -14.75
C VAL A 10 0.24 -16.62 -15.61
N TYR A 11 -0.31 -17.79 -15.36
CA TYR A 11 0.07 -19.04 -16.00
C TYR A 11 -0.96 -19.45 -17.05
N ALA A 12 -0.49 -19.77 -18.25
CA ALA A 12 -1.31 -20.36 -19.31
C ALA A 12 -1.31 -21.90 -19.19
N ASP A 13 -2.17 -22.57 -19.96
CA ASP A 13 -2.27 -24.04 -20.01
C ASP A 13 -0.93 -24.71 -20.18
N ALA A 14 -0.11 -24.24 -21.15
CA ALA A 14 1.20 -24.78 -21.43
C ALA A 14 2.15 -24.67 -20.21
N ASP A 15 2.07 -23.59 -19.45
CA ASP A 15 2.90 -23.41 -18.26
C ASP A 15 2.50 -24.40 -17.16
N ILE A 16 1.19 -24.60 -16.96
CA ILE A 16 0.66 -25.58 -15.99
C ILE A 16 1.05 -27.00 -16.39
N CYS A 17 0.88 -27.37 -17.66
CA CYS A 17 1.30 -28.67 -18.17
C CYS A 17 2.79 -28.90 -17.94
N ASP A 18 3.63 -27.91 -18.20
CA ASP A 18 5.08 -28.00 -18.00
C ASP A 18 5.43 -28.23 -16.51
N LEU A 19 4.73 -27.58 -15.58
CA LEU A 19 4.94 -27.79 -14.15
C LEU A 19 4.54 -29.20 -13.71
N ILE A 20 3.41 -29.72 -14.21
CA ILE A 20 2.97 -31.09 -13.95
C ILE A 20 3.99 -32.09 -14.50
N MET A 21 4.46 -31.87 -15.73
CA MET A 21 5.48 -32.73 -16.37
C MET A 21 6.83 -32.72 -15.63
N LYS A 22 7.15 -31.64 -14.93
CA LYS A 22 8.33 -31.53 -14.06
C LYS A 22 8.11 -32.16 -12.68
N GLY A 23 6.93 -32.73 -12.42
CA GLY A 23 6.61 -33.46 -11.20
C GLY A 23 6.13 -32.63 -10.03
N HIS A 24 5.69 -31.37 -10.26
CA HIS A 24 5.02 -30.59 -9.24
C HIS A 24 3.69 -31.25 -8.85
N LYS A 25 3.40 -31.26 -7.56
CA LYS A 25 2.17 -31.83 -7.02
C LYS A 25 1.02 -30.82 -7.11
N ALA A 26 -0.21 -31.29 -7.03
CA ALA A 26 -1.39 -30.46 -7.04
C ALA A 26 -1.39 -29.37 -5.93
N ASP A 27 -0.86 -29.69 -4.76
CA ASP A 27 -0.73 -28.73 -3.65
C ASP A 27 0.24 -27.57 -4.01
N ASP A 28 1.32 -27.86 -4.77
CA ASP A 28 2.28 -26.85 -5.21
C ASP A 28 1.68 -25.89 -6.26
N LEU A 29 0.64 -26.35 -6.96
CA LEU A 29 -0.07 -25.58 -7.99
C LEU A 29 -1.25 -24.77 -7.42
N SER A 30 -1.65 -25.05 -6.18
CA SER A 30 -2.76 -24.34 -5.54
C SER A 30 -2.40 -22.89 -5.22
N GLY A 31 -3.33 -21.96 -5.50
CA GLY A 31 -3.14 -20.54 -5.31
C GLY A 31 -2.44 -19.82 -6.46
N MET A 32 -2.07 -20.53 -7.54
CA MET A 32 -1.51 -19.91 -8.73
C MET A 32 -2.59 -19.13 -9.49
N VAL A 33 -2.21 -17.95 -9.99
CA VAL A 33 -3.08 -17.16 -10.86
C VAL A 33 -2.97 -17.70 -12.28
N VAL A 34 -4.09 -18.05 -12.89
CA VAL A 34 -4.16 -18.65 -14.22
C VAL A 34 -4.95 -17.80 -15.19
N ASP A 35 -4.59 -17.83 -16.46
CA ASP A 35 -5.32 -17.17 -17.52
C ASP A 35 -6.78 -17.67 -17.53
N SER A 36 -7.74 -16.75 -17.71
CA SER A 36 -9.17 -17.07 -17.78
C SER A 36 -9.52 -18.03 -18.95
N ALA A 37 -8.65 -18.14 -19.94
CA ALA A 37 -8.80 -19.07 -21.04
C ALA A 37 -8.43 -20.53 -20.68
N VAL A 38 -7.76 -20.75 -19.55
CA VAL A 38 -7.40 -22.08 -19.06
C VAL A 38 -8.66 -22.87 -18.73
N GLN A 39 -8.82 -24.05 -19.29
CA GLN A 39 -9.92 -24.98 -18.97
C GLN A 39 -9.63 -25.66 -17.64
N LEU A 40 -9.76 -24.90 -16.56
CA LEU A 40 -9.40 -25.28 -15.19
C LEU A 40 -10.08 -26.56 -14.73
N ASP A 41 -11.36 -26.72 -15.06
CA ASP A 41 -12.16 -27.86 -14.61
C ASP A 41 -11.64 -29.18 -15.21
N THR A 42 -11.27 -29.18 -16.49
CA THR A 42 -10.78 -30.38 -17.16
C THR A 42 -9.43 -30.83 -16.62
N ILE A 43 -8.54 -29.90 -16.30
CA ILE A 43 -7.22 -30.23 -15.75
C ILE A 43 -7.35 -30.63 -14.27
N ALA A 44 -8.21 -29.96 -13.50
CA ALA A 44 -8.46 -30.27 -12.11
C ALA A 44 -9.02 -31.70 -11.93
N GLU A 45 -9.87 -32.17 -12.83
CA GLU A 45 -10.41 -33.53 -12.81
C GLU A 45 -9.34 -34.63 -12.99
N LEU A 46 -8.19 -34.27 -13.54
CA LEU A 46 -7.06 -35.19 -13.75
C LEU A 46 -6.09 -35.26 -12.57
N LEU A 47 -6.24 -34.36 -11.60
CA LEU A 47 -5.34 -34.26 -10.45
C LEU A 47 -6.10 -34.59 -9.15
N ASP A 48 -5.50 -35.38 -8.27
CA ASP A 48 -6.01 -35.73 -6.96
C ASP A 48 -4.94 -35.46 -5.88
N PRO A 49 -5.17 -34.52 -4.95
CA PRO A 49 -6.31 -33.60 -4.86
C PRO A 49 -6.31 -32.55 -5.98
N ALA A 50 -7.50 -32.06 -6.38
CA ALA A 50 -7.62 -30.99 -7.37
C ALA A 50 -7.03 -29.67 -6.84
N PRO A 51 -6.12 -29.00 -7.57
CA PRO A 51 -5.57 -27.73 -7.14
C PRO A 51 -6.64 -26.64 -7.19
N ARG A 52 -6.53 -25.67 -6.27
CA ARG A 52 -7.38 -24.47 -6.24
C ARG A 52 -6.66 -23.34 -6.94
N TRP A 53 -7.01 -23.07 -8.16
CA TRP A 53 -6.46 -21.95 -8.92
C TRP A 53 -7.28 -20.68 -8.75
N ILE A 54 -6.63 -19.54 -8.99
CA ILE A 54 -7.25 -18.22 -8.99
C ILE A 54 -7.30 -17.77 -10.44
N ALA A 55 -8.51 -17.59 -11.00
CA ALA A 55 -8.64 -17.04 -12.36
C ALA A 55 -8.09 -15.61 -12.39
N ASP A 56 -7.25 -15.28 -13.38
CA ASP A 56 -6.81 -13.91 -13.61
C ASP A 56 -8.06 -13.06 -13.92
N GLN A 57 -8.42 -12.24 -12.98
CA GLN A 57 -9.44 -11.23 -13.20
C GLN A 57 -8.74 -10.12 -13.99
N HIS A 58 -8.94 -10.08 -15.30
CA HIS A 58 -8.51 -8.96 -16.14
C HIS A 58 -9.17 -7.68 -15.61
N ARG A 59 -8.55 -7.09 -14.60
CA ARG A 59 -9.03 -5.85 -14.00
C ARG A 59 -8.81 -4.74 -15.03
N SER A 60 -9.92 -4.26 -15.60
CA SER A 60 -9.90 -3.13 -16.54
C SER A 60 -9.63 -1.80 -15.85
N GLU A 61 -9.73 -1.76 -14.52
CA GLU A 61 -9.50 -0.58 -13.72
C GLU A 61 -8.03 -0.10 -13.76
N THR A 62 -7.84 1.19 -13.75
CA THR A 62 -6.53 1.82 -13.61
C THR A 62 -6.01 1.68 -12.16
N SER A 63 -4.70 1.93 -11.94
CA SER A 63 -4.14 1.96 -10.59
C SER A 63 -4.84 3.00 -9.71
N GLU A 64 -5.17 4.15 -10.28
CA GLU A 64 -5.88 5.24 -9.60
C GLU A 64 -7.28 4.83 -9.18
N GLU A 65 -8.04 4.17 -10.07
CA GLU A 65 -9.38 3.66 -9.75
C GLU A 65 -9.33 2.60 -8.66
N PHE A 66 -8.37 1.68 -8.74
CA PHE A 66 -8.16 0.67 -7.71
C PHE A 66 -7.84 1.32 -6.35
N HIS A 67 -6.91 2.27 -6.30
CA HIS A 67 -6.55 2.98 -5.07
C HIS A 67 -7.73 3.76 -4.51
N ALA A 68 -8.49 4.46 -5.35
CA ALA A 68 -9.68 5.19 -4.93
C ALA A 68 -10.74 4.24 -4.33
N ALA A 69 -10.99 3.10 -4.98
CA ALA A 69 -11.91 2.08 -4.49
C ALA A 69 -11.47 1.53 -3.14
N GLN A 70 -10.18 1.18 -2.96
CA GLN A 70 -9.65 0.70 -1.69
C GLN A 70 -9.73 1.76 -0.59
N GLN A 71 -9.38 3.01 -0.88
CA GLN A 71 -9.46 4.11 0.09
C GLN A 71 -10.90 4.43 0.50
N SER A 72 -11.89 4.21 -0.38
CA SER A 72 -13.30 4.41 -0.05
C SER A 72 -13.81 3.51 1.08
N THR A 73 -13.17 2.35 1.27
CA THR A 73 -13.52 1.39 2.33
C THR A 73 -12.89 1.72 3.68
N TRP A 74 -11.99 2.69 3.76
CA TRP A 74 -11.33 3.07 5.00
C TRP A 74 -12.35 3.65 5.99
N HIS A 75 -12.38 3.05 7.18
CA HIS A 75 -13.14 3.63 8.29
C HIS A 75 -12.43 4.90 8.77
N MET A 76 -12.93 6.05 8.35
CA MET A 76 -12.42 7.36 8.76
C MET A 76 -13.59 8.31 8.99
N PRO A 77 -13.77 8.83 10.22
CA PRO A 77 -14.83 9.79 10.52
C PRO A 77 -14.75 11.03 9.64
N GLU A 78 -15.93 11.63 9.34
CA GLU A 78 -16.04 12.73 8.40
C GLU A 78 -15.16 13.92 8.73
N GLN A 79 -14.99 14.24 10.00
CA GLN A 79 -14.10 15.33 10.47
C GLN A 79 -12.65 15.19 10.00
N TYR A 80 -12.14 13.94 9.88
CA TYR A 80 -10.80 13.71 9.36
C TYR A 80 -10.81 13.63 7.82
N ARG A 81 -11.88 13.09 7.23
CA ARG A 81 -12.03 12.95 5.79
C ARG A 81 -12.03 14.31 5.08
N THR A 82 -12.68 15.31 5.68
CA THR A 82 -12.82 16.67 5.13
C THR A 82 -11.78 17.66 5.64
N MET A 83 -10.90 17.24 6.55
CA MET A 83 -9.85 18.09 7.13
C MET A 83 -8.93 18.67 6.06
N ASP A 84 -8.63 19.96 6.16
CA ASP A 84 -7.50 20.54 5.44
C ASP A 84 -6.20 20.08 6.11
N ILE A 85 -5.63 19.02 5.54
CA ILE A 85 -4.44 18.39 6.12
C ILE A 85 -3.20 19.26 5.98
N ALA A 86 -3.12 20.11 4.96
CA ALA A 86 -2.00 21.02 4.77
C ALA A 86 -2.03 22.13 5.85
N GLU A 87 -3.19 22.77 6.03
CA GLU A 87 -3.38 23.77 7.09
C GLU A 87 -3.10 23.16 8.47
N HIS A 88 -3.61 21.96 8.72
CA HIS A 88 -3.38 21.26 9.99
C HIS A 88 -1.89 21.06 10.28
N ILE A 89 -1.11 20.55 9.29
CA ILE A 89 0.32 20.27 9.46
C ILE A 89 1.12 21.56 9.60
N LEU A 90 0.84 22.56 8.78
CA LEU A 90 1.52 23.86 8.87
C LEU A 90 1.22 24.56 10.21
N GLY A 91 0.02 24.40 10.76
CA GLY A 91 -0.36 24.88 12.08
C GLY A 91 0.41 24.23 13.24
N LEU A 92 0.99 23.06 13.05
CA LEU A 92 1.86 22.40 14.03
C LEU A 92 3.31 22.91 14.02
N CYS A 93 3.70 23.70 13.00
CA CYS A 93 5.04 24.24 12.88
C CYS A 93 5.21 25.47 13.78
N THR A 94 6.39 25.62 14.36
CA THR A 94 6.71 26.70 15.32
C THR A 94 7.80 27.64 14.80
N THR A 95 8.54 27.25 13.76
CA THR A 95 9.62 28.03 13.16
C THR A 95 9.51 28.08 11.64
N ASP A 96 10.13 29.09 11.02
CA ASP A 96 10.15 29.23 9.56
C ASP A 96 10.85 28.04 8.87
N ALA A 97 11.88 27.48 9.49
CA ALA A 97 12.57 26.29 8.97
C ALA A 97 11.65 25.05 8.96
N GLU A 98 10.82 24.88 9.99
CA GLU A 98 9.80 23.81 10.02
C GLU A 98 8.72 24.05 8.97
N LEU A 99 8.24 25.30 8.82
CA LEU A 99 7.25 25.65 7.81
C LEU A 99 7.77 25.36 6.41
N GLN A 100 9.01 25.75 6.11
CA GLN A 100 9.64 25.47 4.83
C GLN A 100 9.75 23.95 4.58
N ARG A 101 10.28 23.20 5.55
CA ARG A 101 10.44 21.74 5.43
C ARG A 101 9.11 21.03 5.23
N CYS A 102 8.08 21.36 6.04
CA CYS A 102 6.76 20.78 5.89
C CYS A 102 6.11 21.18 4.56
N GLY A 103 6.29 22.41 4.09
CA GLY A 103 5.78 22.86 2.79
C GLY A 103 6.38 22.09 1.63
N GLU A 104 7.70 21.90 1.63
CA GLU A 104 8.40 21.09 0.61
C GLU A 104 7.90 19.63 0.61
N GLU A 105 7.75 19.03 1.78
CA GLU A 105 7.24 17.66 1.88
C GLU A 105 5.76 17.55 1.45
N LEU A 106 4.92 18.52 1.83
CA LEU A 106 3.50 18.53 1.43
C LEU A 106 3.32 18.58 -0.09
N LEU A 107 4.16 19.30 -0.81
CA LEU A 107 4.15 19.28 -2.28
C LEU A 107 4.45 17.87 -2.81
N LEU A 108 5.44 17.17 -2.24
CA LEU A 108 5.75 15.79 -2.62
C LEU A 108 4.61 14.80 -2.31
N TYR A 109 3.90 14.99 -1.20
CA TYR A 109 2.72 14.20 -0.87
C TYR A 109 1.54 14.50 -1.81
N GLN A 110 1.36 15.77 -2.19
CA GLN A 110 0.32 16.19 -3.12
C GLN A 110 0.54 15.60 -4.51
N ASP A 111 1.76 15.69 -5.04
CA ASP A 111 2.14 15.14 -6.34
C ASP A 111 1.89 13.62 -6.45
N ARG A 112 1.94 12.92 -5.31
CA ARG A 112 1.70 11.49 -5.21
C ARG A 112 0.28 11.13 -4.78
N ASN A 113 -0.62 12.12 -4.67
CA ASN A 113 -2.01 11.95 -4.21
C ASN A 113 -2.13 11.25 -2.83
N LEU A 114 -1.25 11.60 -1.87
CA LEU A 114 -1.14 10.95 -0.57
C LEU A 114 -1.81 11.71 0.58
N PHE A 115 -2.55 12.78 0.31
CA PHE A 115 -3.21 13.57 1.36
C PHE A 115 -4.23 12.76 2.17
N ASN A 116 -4.95 11.83 1.53
CA ASN A 116 -5.87 10.94 2.23
C ASN A 116 -5.13 10.00 3.20
N VAL A 117 -3.92 9.58 2.84
CA VAL A 117 -3.08 8.78 3.73
C VAL A 117 -2.68 9.60 4.95
N LEU A 118 -2.29 10.86 4.79
CA LEU A 118 -1.96 11.76 5.90
C LEU A 118 -3.17 11.97 6.82
N ARG A 119 -4.37 12.22 6.27
CA ARG A 119 -5.62 12.33 7.05
C ARG A 119 -5.88 11.08 7.88
N TYR A 120 -5.69 9.91 7.25
CA TYR A 120 -5.85 8.64 7.93
C TYR A 120 -4.82 8.45 9.05
N MET A 121 -3.57 8.90 8.87
CA MET A 121 -2.54 8.85 9.91
C MET A 121 -2.91 9.74 11.11
N VAL A 122 -3.48 10.94 10.89
CA VAL A 122 -4.00 11.80 11.96
C VAL A 122 -5.08 11.06 12.75
N TYR A 123 -6.05 10.45 12.07
CA TYR A 123 -7.10 9.67 12.70
C TYR A 123 -6.55 8.49 13.49
N LEU A 124 -5.63 7.71 12.90
CA LEU A 124 -5.03 6.56 13.53
C LEU A 124 -4.28 6.94 14.82
N VAL A 125 -3.47 8.00 14.78
CA VAL A 125 -2.76 8.50 15.97
C VAL A 125 -3.74 8.96 17.04
N ALA A 126 -4.82 9.65 16.67
CA ALA A 126 -5.85 10.08 17.63
C ALA A 126 -6.52 8.89 18.32
N VAL A 127 -6.86 7.83 17.56
CA VAL A 127 -7.43 6.59 18.12
C VAL A 127 -6.43 5.89 19.05
N MET A 128 -5.16 5.82 18.67
CA MET A 128 -4.14 5.21 19.53
C MET A 128 -3.96 5.99 20.84
N ASP A 129 -3.97 7.32 20.79
CA ASP A 129 -3.90 8.18 21.99
C ASP A 129 -5.12 7.98 22.90
N GLU A 130 -6.33 7.95 22.33
CA GLU A 130 -7.58 7.74 23.08
C GLU A 130 -7.58 6.42 23.84
N HIS A 131 -7.12 5.37 23.16
CA HIS A 131 -7.05 4.02 23.73
C HIS A 131 -5.76 3.73 24.50
N LYS A 132 -4.88 4.73 24.68
CA LYS A 132 -3.57 4.60 25.35
C LYS A 132 -2.70 3.49 24.78
N ILE A 133 -2.78 3.27 23.47
CA ILE A 133 -1.95 2.32 22.75
C ILE A 133 -0.56 2.95 22.56
N ILE A 134 0.46 2.22 22.95
CA ILE A 134 1.86 2.64 22.75
C ILE A 134 2.33 2.12 21.40
N TRP A 135 2.91 2.99 20.59
CA TRP A 135 3.52 2.62 19.31
C TRP A 135 5.03 2.90 19.30
N GLY A 136 5.72 2.29 18.34
CA GLY A 136 7.18 2.34 18.26
C GLY A 136 7.74 3.72 17.91
N VAL A 137 9.03 3.88 18.14
CA VAL A 137 9.77 5.14 17.86
C VAL A 137 9.76 5.49 16.38
N GLY A 138 9.69 4.51 15.51
CA GLY A 138 9.78 4.61 14.05
C GLY A 138 11.02 3.91 13.51
N ARG A 139 10.93 3.45 12.27
CA ARG A 139 12.00 2.78 11.54
C ARG A 139 11.81 2.86 10.03
N GLY A 140 12.85 2.49 9.26
CA GLY A 140 12.81 2.53 7.80
C GLY A 140 12.87 3.96 7.25
N SER A 141 12.64 4.12 5.96
CA SER A 141 12.75 5.40 5.27
C SER A 141 11.70 6.43 5.69
N SER A 142 10.55 5.99 6.24
CA SER A 142 9.49 6.92 6.70
C SER A 142 9.94 7.89 7.79
N VAL A 143 11.00 7.55 8.55
CA VAL A 143 11.57 8.46 9.56
C VAL A 143 12.24 9.70 8.96
N ALA A 144 12.50 9.72 7.65
CA ALA A 144 12.99 10.89 6.93
C ALA A 144 11.91 11.97 6.72
N SER A 145 10.63 11.64 6.85
CA SER A 145 9.56 12.61 6.73
C SER A 145 9.35 13.41 8.01
N TYR A 146 9.54 14.74 7.91
CA TYR A 146 9.25 15.65 9.02
C TYR A 146 7.74 15.84 9.24
N VAL A 147 6.95 15.74 8.19
CA VAL A 147 5.49 15.73 8.26
C VAL A 147 5.00 14.59 9.13
N LEU A 148 5.48 13.36 8.94
CA LEU A 148 5.10 12.22 9.76
C LEU A 148 5.56 12.36 11.23
N TYR A 149 6.70 13.01 11.46
CA TYR A 149 7.13 13.39 12.81
C TYR A 149 6.17 14.37 13.47
N LYS A 150 5.76 15.44 12.77
CA LYS A 150 4.78 16.42 13.28
C LYS A 150 3.43 15.78 13.58
N LEU A 151 3.01 14.83 12.78
CA LEU A 151 1.80 14.03 13.00
C LEU A 151 1.96 12.95 14.07
N ARG A 152 3.13 12.82 14.69
CA ARG A 152 3.44 11.82 15.74
C ARG A 152 3.33 10.37 15.27
N VAL A 153 3.37 10.12 13.97
CA VAL A 153 3.43 8.75 13.40
C VAL A 153 4.72 8.05 13.83
N HIS A 154 5.81 8.82 13.94
CA HIS A 154 7.07 8.39 14.54
C HIS A 154 7.65 9.49 15.44
N GLN A 155 8.68 9.14 16.22
CA GLN A 155 9.28 10.04 17.21
C GLN A 155 10.68 10.54 16.81
N ILE A 156 11.11 10.28 15.58
CA ILE A 156 12.42 10.68 15.06
C ILE A 156 12.31 12.07 14.43
N ASN A 157 13.01 13.05 15.00
CA ASN A 157 13.08 14.40 14.41
C ASN A 157 14.03 14.36 13.19
N SER A 158 13.46 14.25 11.98
CA SER A 158 14.22 14.12 10.73
C SER A 158 15.06 15.37 10.42
N MET A 159 14.67 16.56 10.88
CA MET A 159 15.48 17.79 10.73
C MET A 159 16.71 17.75 11.63
N PHE A 160 16.56 17.30 12.88
CA PHE A 160 17.70 17.18 13.80
C PHE A 160 18.76 16.20 13.32
N TYR A 161 18.34 15.10 12.68
CA TYR A 161 19.24 14.09 12.12
C TYR A 161 19.59 14.34 10.64
N GLU A 162 19.22 15.49 10.09
CA GLU A 162 19.51 15.88 8.69
C GLU A 162 19.08 14.84 7.65
N LEU A 163 17.95 14.13 7.90
CA LEU A 163 17.47 13.07 7.01
C LEU A 163 16.82 13.67 5.76
N ASN A 164 17.20 13.13 4.60
CA ASN A 164 16.67 13.59 3.31
C ASN A 164 15.30 12.94 3.02
N VAL A 165 14.27 13.76 2.80
CA VAL A 165 12.91 13.29 2.48
C VAL A 165 12.85 12.41 1.22
N ASN A 166 13.77 12.61 0.27
CA ASN A 166 13.86 11.79 -0.94
C ASN A 166 14.24 10.33 -0.68
N GLU A 167 14.69 9.98 0.52
CA GLU A 167 14.86 8.58 0.90
C GLU A 167 13.51 7.86 1.08
N PHE A 168 12.45 8.62 1.38
CA PHE A 168 11.10 8.12 1.60
C PHE A 168 10.18 8.40 0.41
N LEU A 169 10.08 9.66 -0.03
CA LEU A 169 9.23 10.11 -1.14
C LEU A 169 10.05 10.20 -2.45
N ARG A 170 10.40 9.05 -2.99
CA ARG A 170 11.16 8.92 -4.25
C ARG A 170 10.27 9.13 -5.47
#